data_4341ad6502e08fc10d53de47c8d270ee
#
_entry.id   4341ad6502e08fc10d53de47c8d270ee
#
_cell.length_a   1.000
_cell.length_b   1.000
_cell.length_c   1.000
_cell.angle_alpha   90.00
_cell.angle_beta   90.00
_cell.angle_gamma   90.00
#
_symmetry.space_group_name_H-M   'P 1'
#
loop_
_entity.id
_entity.type
_entity.pdbx_description
1 polymer ?
#
loop_
_entity_poly.entity_id
_entity_poly.type
_entity_poly.pdbx_seq_one_letter_code
_entity_poly.pdbx_strand_id
1 'polypeptide(L)'
;MKKVLALSLGLYLWIALPSGLMAQTPLNNVILGHSGGAGSLNILRRIIEHDKIWEKYGLNVKSVYFNSGTVLIQAMAGGNIVGSESEVPGMLNLAVSGIADLKIVTVTINRIEHVFVVRKNIAKPEGLKGKRLAVSRIGSASDTITRMVLRSWKIDPDKETILLQSGNTPTRMTALAAGHVDGALVSPESVHKIVASGCCRILADLADLPMDYARYGYAFPASYIKTQRETLRHLLMAYLEGIYIFRTRPKAVYWALEEEDIKDPAVQKDVYERALKSVREFPVPEPNGIQSVLDSLPHPNARNVKPASVMDTSILEEIKKSGFIDKLYGRAG
;
A
#
# COMPACT_ATOMS: atom_id res chain seq x y z
N MET A 1 37.35 90.74 -0.67
CA MET A 1 36.16 90.10 -0.03
C MET A 1 35.64 89.08 -0.95
N LYS A 2 36.02 87.79 -0.80
CA LYS A 2 35.56 86.65 -1.67
C LYS A 2 34.67 85.76 -0.79
N LYS A 3 33.40 85.64 -1.16
CA LYS A 3 32.42 84.72 -0.56
C LYS A 3 32.66 83.32 -1.12
N VAL A 4 32.94 82.36 -0.24
CA VAL A 4 33.00 80.95 -0.58
C VAL A 4 31.63 80.38 -0.32
N LEU A 5 31.00 79.80 -1.39
CA LEU A 5 29.74 79.10 -1.35
C LEU A 5 30.04 77.60 -1.09
N ALA A 6 29.63 77.08 0.06
CA ALA A 6 29.76 75.69 0.36
C ALA A 6 28.51 74.90 -0.18
N LEU A 7 28.72 74.00 -1.16
CA LEU A 7 27.71 73.04 -1.67
C LEU A 7 27.77 71.82 -0.75
N SER A 8 26.71 71.54 -0.01
CA SER A 8 26.53 70.29 0.72
C SER A 8 25.90 69.25 -0.18
N LEU A 9 26.68 68.25 -0.61
CA LEU A 9 26.18 67.05 -1.31
C LEU A 9 25.60 66.07 -0.27
N GLY A 10 24.27 65.97 -0.24
CA GLY A 10 23.56 64.94 0.54
C GLY A 10 23.66 63.56 -0.13
N LEU A 11 24.42 62.66 0.48
CA LEU A 11 24.52 61.25 0.06
C LEU A 11 23.30 60.49 0.59
N TYR A 12 22.29 60.22 -0.27
CA TYR A 12 21.22 59.30 0.07
C TYR A 12 21.71 57.87 -0.02
N LEU A 13 22.00 57.26 1.12
CA LEU A 13 22.31 55.83 1.22
C LEU A 13 21.02 55.05 1.12
N TRP A 14 20.76 54.47 -0.07
CA TRP A 14 19.68 53.46 -0.23
C TRP A 14 20.11 52.16 0.44
N ILE A 15 19.60 51.91 1.64
CA ILE A 15 19.71 50.58 2.28
C ILE A 15 18.72 49.68 1.59
N ALA A 16 19.21 48.87 0.63
CA ALA A 16 18.47 47.76 0.11
C ALA A 16 18.30 46.70 1.24
N LEU A 17 17.10 46.62 1.80
CA LEU A 17 16.71 45.53 2.68
C LEU A 17 16.82 44.23 1.88
N PRO A 18 17.58 43.23 2.36
CA PRO A 18 17.62 41.94 1.70
C PRO A 18 16.21 41.35 1.71
N SER A 19 15.69 41.03 0.50
CA SER A 19 14.48 40.24 0.30
C SER A 19 14.58 39.02 1.20
N GLY A 20 13.69 38.90 2.18
CA GLY A 20 13.73 37.82 3.15
C GLY A 20 13.80 36.47 2.45
N LEU A 21 14.91 35.77 2.62
CA LEU A 21 14.95 34.34 2.44
C LEU A 21 13.88 33.77 3.38
N MET A 22 12.74 33.38 2.83
CA MET A 22 11.77 32.53 3.55
C MET A 22 12.56 31.29 3.93
N ALA A 23 12.94 31.15 5.19
CA ALA A 23 13.53 29.93 5.71
C ALA A 23 12.50 28.83 5.45
N GLN A 24 12.81 27.93 4.51
CA GLN A 24 11.98 26.74 4.31
C GLN A 24 11.93 25.99 5.63
N THR A 25 10.74 25.80 6.16
CA THR A 25 10.55 24.97 7.35
C THR A 25 11.19 23.61 7.09
N PRO A 26 12.09 23.12 7.97
CA PRO A 26 12.75 21.85 7.74
C PRO A 26 11.69 20.75 7.61
N LEU A 27 11.83 19.93 6.55
CA LEU A 27 10.91 18.82 6.31
C LEU A 27 11.11 17.74 7.37
N ASN A 28 10.01 17.15 7.83
CA ASN A 28 10.07 15.98 8.71
C ASN A 28 10.51 14.75 7.91
N ASN A 29 11.64 14.15 8.29
CA ASN A 29 12.14 12.95 7.65
C ASN A 29 11.31 11.71 8.10
N VAL A 30 10.79 10.98 7.14
CA VAL A 30 9.98 9.78 7.36
C VAL A 30 10.50 8.64 6.49
N ILE A 31 10.83 7.50 7.07
CA ILE A 31 11.22 6.30 6.33
C ILE A 31 10.06 5.32 6.39
N LEU A 32 9.41 5.10 5.24
CA LEU A 32 8.32 4.14 5.10
C LEU A 32 8.79 2.88 4.39
N GLY A 33 8.37 1.73 4.90
CA GLY A 33 8.52 0.47 4.19
C GLY A 33 7.29 0.18 3.34
N HIS A 34 7.50 -0.40 2.17
CA HIS A 34 6.41 -0.94 1.37
C HIS A 34 6.75 -2.33 0.83
N SER A 35 5.73 -3.15 0.67
CA SER A 35 5.86 -4.47 0.05
C SER A 35 4.73 -4.71 -0.93
N GLY A 36 4.96 -5.63 -1.84
CA GLY A 36 4.04 -5.94 -2.92
C GLY A 36 4.71 -5.77 -4.27
N GLY A 37 4.17 -6.41 -5.29
CA GLY A 37 4.61 -6.23 -6.68
C GLY A 37 4.02 -4.96 -7.29
N ALA A 38 4.21 -4.80 -8.60
CA ALA A 38 3.48 -3.81 -9.39
C ALA A 38 1.98 -3.93 -9.10
N GLY A 39 1.33 -2.81 -8.87
CA GLY A 39 -0.10 -2.80 -8.57
C GLY A 39 -0.62 -1.40 -8.31
N SER A 40 -1.96 -1.30 -8.19
CA SER A 40 -2.68 -0.03 -8.02
C SER A 40 -2.11 0.86 -6.91
N LEU A 41 -1.40 0.28 -5.96
CA LEU A 41 -0.82 1.01 -4.82
C LEU A 41 0.59 1.50 -5.08
N ASN A 42 1.40 0.80 -5.86
CA ASN A 42 2.62 1.37 -6.42
C ASN A 42 2.30 2.60 -7.29
N ILE A 43 1.21 2.52 -8.06
CA ILE A 43 0.71 3.62 -8.88
C ILE A 43 0.39 4.83 -7.99
N LEU A 44 -0.37 4.63 -6.91
CA LEU A 44 -0.72 5.69 -5.97
C LEU A 44 0.53 6.35 -5.36
N ARG A 45 1.49 5.55 -4.88
CA ARG A 45 2.74 6.05 -4.33
C ARG A 45 3.57 6.81 -5.37
N ARG A 46 3.68 6.30 -6.61
CA ARG A 46 4.38 7.00 -7.71
C ARG A 46 3.75 8.37 -8.01
N ILE A 47 2.43 8.47 -8.02
CA ILE A 47 1.72 9.74 -8.17
C ILE A 47 2.11 10.71 -7.05
N ILE A 48 2.08 10.24 -5.79
CA ILE A 48 2.42 11.08 -4.63
C ILE A 48 3.88 11.57 -4.70
N GLU A 49 4.81 10.70 -5.07
CA GLU A 49 6.24 11.02 -5.19
C GLU A 49 6.51 11.96 -6.39
N HIS A 50 5.93 11.68 -7.56
CA HIS A 50 6.10 12.50 -8.77
C HIS A 50 5.56 13.93 -8.60
N ASP A 51 4.35 14.06 -8.04
CA ASP A 51 3.71 15.36 -7.83
C ASP A 51 4.21 16.08 -6.58
N LYS A 52 5.23 15.53 -5.90
CA LYS A 52 5.86 16.07 -4.67
C LYS A 52 4.82 16.37 -3.58
N ILE A 53 3.84 15.49 -3.44
CA ILE A 53 2.76 15.70 -2.47
C ILE A 53 3.27 15.59 -1.05
N TRP A 54 4.28 14.74 -0.79
CA TRP A 54 4.90 14.65 0.54
C TRP A 54 5.47 15.99 0.98
N GLU A 55 6.24 16.65 0.12
CA GLU A 55 6.89 17.94 0.39
C GLU A 55 5.85 19.05 0.59
N LYS A 56 4.74 19.02 -0.14
CA LYS A 56 3.60 19.94 0.04
C LYS A 56 3.07 19.91 1.48
N TYR A 57 3.13 18.75 2.14
CA TYR A 57 2.71 18.58 3.53
C TYR A 57 3.88 18.63 4.53
N GLY A 58 5.03 19.16 4.13
CA GLY A 58 6.19 19.34 5.02
C GLY A 58 6.92 18.04 5.36
N LEU A 59 6.85 17.03 4.48
CA LEU A 59 7.45 15.73 4.69
C LEU A 59 8.56 15.45 3.67
N ASN A 60 9.65 14.85 4.13
CA ASN A 60 10.67 14.23 3.30
C ASN A 60 10.55 12.71 3.49
N VAL A 61 9.78 12.06 2.62
CA VAL A 61 9.49 10.62 2.72
C VAL A 61 10.48 9.82 1.88
N LYS A 62 11.16 8.89 2.53
CA LYS A 62 11.97 7.87 1.85
C LYS A 62 11.21 6.54 1.86
N SER A 63 10.82 6.07 0.68
CA SER A 63 10.18 4.77 0.50
C SER A 63 11.23 3.67 0.33
N VAL A 64 11.12 2.58 1.11
CA VAL A 64 12.02 1.42 1.05
C VAL A 64 11.20 0.19 0.67
N TYR A 65 11.58 -0.44 -0.45
CA TYR A 65 10.91 -1.66 -0.93
C TYR A 65 11.40 -2.91 -0.21
N PHE A 66 10.46 -3.78 0.12
CA PHE A 66 10.71 -5.12 0.65
C PHE A 66 10.02 -6.19 -0.22
N ASN A 67 10.70 -7.26 -0.53
CA ASN A 67 10.17 -8.35 -1.35
C ASN A 67 9.14 -9.25 -0.61
N SER A 68 8.87 -8.97 0.65
CA SER A 68 7.87 -9.66 1.48
C SER A 68 7.39 -8.75 2.61
N GLY A 69 6.08 -8.76 2.88
CA GLY A 69 5.49 -8.07 4.02
C GLY A 69 6.07 -8.52 5.37
N THR A 70 6.40 -9.80 5.52
CA THR A 70 7.01 -10.32 6.75
C THR A 70 8.37 -9.68 7.04
N VAL A 71 9.24 -9.55 6.02
CA VAL A 71 10.56 -8.90 6.17
C VAL A 71 10.40 -7.42 6.47
N LEU A 72 9.45 -6.75 5.80
CA LEU A 72 9.13 -5.35 6.03
C LEU A 72 8.75 -5.10 7.51
N ILE A 73 7.84 -5.89 8.07
CA ILE A 73 7.38 -5.68 9.44
C ILE A 73 8.49 -6.00 10.46
N GLN A 74 9.36 -6.97 10.19
CA GLN A 74 10.55 -7.21 11.00
C GLN A 74 11.48 -5.98 11.01
N ALA A 75 11.69 -5.32 9.86
CA ALA A 75 12.45 -4.09 9.78
C ALA A 75 11.79 -2.94 10.57
N MET A 76 10.46 -2.86 10.58
CA MET A 76 9.71 -1.90 11.39
C MET A 76 9.83 -2.20 12.88
N ALA A 77 9.71 -3.45 13.29
CA ALA A 77 9.91 -3.87 14.68
C ALA A 77 11.34 -3.55 15.18
N GLY A 78 12.34 -3.63 14.28
CA GLY A 78 13.72 -3.22 14.53
C GLY A 78 13.98 -1.71 14.53
N GLY A 79 12.95 -0.87 14.29
CA GLY A 79 13.08 0.60 14.28
C GLY A 79 13.73 1.19 13.02
N ASN A 80 14.01 0.38 12.00
CA ASN A 80 14.64 0.85 10.75
C ASN A 80 13.69 1.65 9.84
N ILE A 81 12.39 1.46 10.01
CA ILE A 81 11.32 2.20 9.34
C ILE A 81 10.24 2.55 10.36
N VAL A 82 9.56 3.67 10.16
CA VAL A 82 8.58 4.18 11.12
C VAL A 82 7.15 3.72 10.85
N GLY A 83 6.87 3.23 9.65
CA GLY A 83 5.55 2.76 9.24
C GLY A 83 5.63 1.88 8.01
N SER A 84 4.54 1.20 7.74
CA SER A 84 4.44 0.22 6.67
C SER A 84 3.22 0.46 5.80
N GLU A 85 3.43 0.56 4.49
CA GLU A 85 2.40 0.43 3.47
C GLU A 85 2.45 -0.98 2.90
N SER A 86 1.54 -1.84 3.30
CA SER A 86 1.61 -3.26 2.95
C SER A 86 0.27 -3.97 3.05
N GLU A 87 0.29 -5.25 2.76
CA GLU A 87 -0.88 -6.10 2.93
C GLU A 87 -1.17 -6.38 4.41
N VAL A 88 -2.38 -6.04 4.84
CA VAL A 88 -2.87 -6.12 6.23
C VAL A 88 -2.71 -7.51 6.86
N PRO A 89 -2.94 -8.65 6.16
CA PRO A 89 -2.75 -9.97 6.75
C PRO A 89 -1.35 -10.19 7.31
N GLY A 90 -0.30 -9.76 6.60
CA GLY A 90 1.08 -9.85 7.08
C GLY A 90 1.32 -8.98 8.32
N MET A 91 0.78 -7.76 8.33
CA MET A 91 0.88 -6.84 9.47
C MET A 91 0.16 -7.39 10.70
N LEU A 92 -1.08 -7.89 10.55
CA LEU A 92 -1.85 -8.46 11.65
C LEU A 92 -1.24 -9.76 12.18
N ASN A 93 -0.68 -10.61 11.31
CA ASN A 93 -0.03 -11.85 11.76
C ASN A 93 1.11 -11.56 12.75
N LEU A 94 1.89 -10.51 12.52
CA LEU A 94 2.97 -10.12 13.43
C LEU A 94 2.50 -9.34 14.67
N ALA A 95 1.44 -8.54 14.53
CA ALA A 95 0.80 -7.90 15.69
C ALA A 95 0.22 -8.96 16.65
N VAL A 96 -0.46 -9.96 16.12
CA VAL A 96 -1.06 -11.07 16.89
C VAL A 96 0.00 -11.94 17.55
N SER A 97 1.17 -12.11 16.94
CA SER A 97 2.29 -12.86 17.52
C SER A 97 3.03 -12.10 18.64
N GLY A 98 2.64 -10.85 18.93
CA GLY A 98 3.26 -10.02 19.97
C GLY A 98 4.64 -9.48 19.61
N ILE A 99 5.08 -9.61 18.36
CA ILE A 99 6.39 -9.11 17.89
C ILE A 99 6.41 -7.58 17.85
N ALA A 100 5.27 -6.94 17.54
CA ALA A 100 5.17 -5.50 17.50
C ALA A 100 3.74 -5.04 17.83
N ASP A 101 3.60 -3.97 18.63
CA ASP A 101 2.31 -3.31 18.89
C ASP A 101 1.96 -2.39 17.73
N LEU A 102 1.40 -2.98 16.68
CA LEU A 102 1.01 -2.30 15.45
C LEU A 102 -0.47 -1.96 15.44
N LYS A 103 -0.78 -0.81 14.89
CA LYS A 103 -2.16 -0.41 14.59
C LYS A 103 -2.33 -0.18 13.10
N ILE A 104 -3.36 -0.77 12.52
CA ILE A 104 -3.80 -0.47 11.16
C ILE A 104 -4.48 0.90 11.19
N VAL A 105 -3.92 1.88 10.49
CA VAL A 105 -4.47 3.24 10.45
C VAL A 105 -5.23 3.54 9.17
N THR A 106 -4.95 2.83 8.07
CA THR A 106 -5.75 2.89 6.84
C THR A 106 -6.03 1.49 6.30
N VAL A 107 -7.17 1.34 5.62
CA VAL A 107 -7.46 0.22 4.73
C VAL A 107 -7.90 0.80 3.39
N THR A 108 -6.96 0.89 2.47
CA THR A 108 -7.18 1.49 1.14
C THR A 108 -7.92 0.54 0.22
N ILE A 109 -7.67 -0.76 0.36
CA ILE A 109 -8.37 -1.83 -0.37
C ILE A 109 -9.01 -2.78 0.64
N ASN A 110 -10.35 -2.86 0.60
CA ASN A 110 -11.14 -3.68 1.53
C ASN A 110 -11.76 -4.93 0.85
N ARG A 111 -11.04 -5.52 -0.11
CA ARG A 111 -11.43 -6.74 -0.83
C ARG A 111 -10.20 -7.49 -1.31
N ILE A 112 -10.34 -8.79 -1.51
CA ILE A 112 -9.28 -9.58 -2.16
C ILE A 112 -9.37 -9.33 -3.66
N GLU A 113 -8.28 -8.86 -4.27
CA GLU A 113 -8.20 -8.60 -5.72
C GLU A 113 -7.28 -9.60 -6.44
N HIS A 114 -6.64 -10.50 -5.68
CA HIS A 114 -5.73 -11.48 -6.24
C HIS A 114 -6.45 -12.46 -7.18
N VAL A 115 -5.68 -12.95 -8.14
CA VAL A 115 -6.12 -14.01 -9.05
C VAL A 115 -5.33 -15.27 -8.76
N PHE A 116 -6.00 -16.40 -8.63
CA PHE A 116 -5.35 -17.70 -8.48
C PHE A 116 -5.03 -18.26 -9.86
N VAL A 117 -3.74 -18.29 -10.19
CA VAL A 117 -3.25 -18.76 -11.49
C VAL A 117 -2.56 -20.10 -11.31
N VAL A 118 -2.81 -21.01 -12.23
CA VAL A 118 -2.28 -22.38 -12.22
C VAL A 118 -1.76 -22.79 -13.59
N ARG A 119 -0.98 -23.86 -13.64
CA ARG A 119 -0.58 -24.48 -14.91
C ARG A 119 -1.80 -24.97 -15.68
N LYS A 120 -1.74 -24.95 -17.01
CA LYS A 120 -2.89 -25.28 -17.90
C LYS A 120 -3.53 -26.64 -17.64
N ASN A 121 -2.75 -27.63 -17.18
CA ASN A 121 -3.24 -28.98 -16.89
C ASN A 121 -4.09 -29.06 -15.61
N ILE A 122 -4.19 -28.01 -14.82
CA ILE A 122 -5.06 -27.94 -13.64
C ILE A 122 -6.33 -27.21 -14.04
N ALA A 123 -7.43 -27.94 -14.18
CA ALA A 123 -8.69 -27.39 -14.68
C ALA A 123 -9.65 -26.92 -13.57
N LYS A 124 -9.50 -27.46 -12.36
CA LYS A 124 -10.41 -27.24 -11.23
C LYS A 124 -9.66 -27.34 -9.89
N PRO A 125 -10.22 -26.80 -8.79
CA PRO A 125 -9.54 -26.75 -7.50
C PRO A 125 -9.02 -28.10 -6.98
N GLU A 126 -9.74 -29.17 -7.18
CA GLU A 126 -9.33 -30.52 -6.70
C GLU A 126 -7.99 -30.97 -7.32
N GLY A 127 -7.66 -30.46 -8.51
CA GLY A 127 -6.37 -30.70 -9.16
C GLY A 127 -5.17 -30.09 -8.45
N LEU A 128 -5.39 -29.29 -7.39
CA LEU A 128 -4.32 -28.72 -6.55
C LEU A 128 -3.80 -29.70 -5.49
N LYS A 129 -4.49 -30.81 -5.22
CA LYS A 129 -4.02 -31.81 -4.26
C LYS A 129 -2.69 -32.37 -4.69
N GLY A 130 -1.72 -32.43 -3.77
CA GLY A 130 -0.35 -32.84 -4.00
C GLY A 130 0.51 -31.84 -4.80
N LYS A 131 -0.01 -30.64 -5.11
CA LYS A 131 0.70 -29.64 -5.93
C LYS A 131 1.53 -28.66 -5.09
N ARG A 132 2.55 -28.10 -5.75
CA ARG A 132 3.43 -27.06 -5.20
C ARG A 132 2.82 -25.70 -5.51
N LEU A 133 2.54 -24.92 -4.46
CA LEU A 133 1.94 -23.61 -4.58
C LEU A 133 2.91 -22.54 -4.05
N ALA A 134 3.14 -21.50 -4.83
CA ALA A 134 4.06 -20.44 -4.49
C ALA A 134 3.41 -19.37 -3.62
N VAL A 135 4.05 -19.07 -2.50
CA VAL A 135 3.73 -17.93 -1.61
C VAL A 135 4.96 -17.05 -1.42
N SER A 136 4.81 -15.79 -0.99
CA SER A 136 5.97 -14.93 -0.82
C SER A 136 6.84 -15.41 0.34
N ARG A 137 6.25 -15.58 1.51
CA ARG A 137 6.79 -16.22 2.72
C ARG A 137 5.64 -16.80 3.52
N ILE A 138 5.94 -17.76 4.38
CA ILE A 138 4.99 -18.26 5.36
C ILE A 138 4.61 -17.11 6.32
N GLY A 139 3.31 -16.97 6.60
CA GLY A 139 2.74 -15.87 7.39
C GLY A 139 2.54 -14.55 6.65
N SER A 140 2.88 -14.50 5.36
CA SER A 140 2.57 -13.34 4.51
C SER A 140 1.11 -13.36 4.05
N ALA A 141 0.64 -12.25 3.46
CA ALA A 141 -0.69 -12.17 2.88
C ALA A 141 -0.94 -13.24 1.80
N SER A 142 0.04 -13.49 0.92
CA SER A 142 -0.12 -14.53 -0.11
C SER A 142 -0.24 -15.92 0.48
N ASP A 143 0.43 -16.24 1.57
CA ASP A 143 0.27 -17.49 2.31
C ASP A 143 -1.12 -17.56 2.96
N THR A 144 -1.49 -16.52 3.71
CA THR A 144 -2.78 -16.45 4.40
C THR A 144 -3.97 -16.59 3.43
N ILE A 145 -3.95 -15.84 2.34
CA ILE A 145 -5.02 -15.88 1.33
C ILE A 145 -5.03 -17.23 0.60
N THR A 146 -3.87 -17.78 0.22
CA THR A 146 -3.79 -19.12 -0.40
C THR A 146 -4.41 -20.18 0.50
N ARG A 147 -4.05 -20.19 1.78
CA ARG A 147 -4.62 -21.12 2.78
C ARG A 147 -6.12 -20.97 2.93
N MET A 148 -6.59 -19.73 3.03
CA MET A 148 -8.03 -19.42 3.14
C MET A 148 -8.80 -19.95 1.91
N VAL A 149 -8.30 -19.70 0.72
CA VAL A 149 -8.93 -20.14 -0.54
C VAL A 149 -8.92 -21.67 -0.67
N LEU A 150 -7.80 -22.33 -0.35
CA LEU A 150 -7.73 -23.80 -0.34
C LEU A 150 -8.76 -24.40 0.62
N ARG A 151 -8.91 -23.86 1.84
CA ARG A 151 -9.93 -24.31 2.80
C ARG A 151 -11.34 -24.11 2.27
N SER A 152 -11.63 -22.99 1.59
CA SER A 152 -12.93 -22.77 0.97
C SER A 152 -13.26 -23.80 -0.12
N TRP A 153 -12.23 -24.34 -0.78
CA TRP A 153 -12.32 -25.45 -1.73
C TRP A 153 -12.24 -26.84 -1.07
N LYS A 154 -12.29 -26.92 0.27
CA LYS A 154 -12.20 -28.17 1.05
C LYS A 154 -10.88 -28.91 0.83
N ILE A 155 -9.80 -28.17 0.63
CA ILE A 155 -8.42 -28.69 0.54
C ILE A 155 -7.67 -28.26 1.79
N ASP A 156 -7.08 -29.21 2.51
CA ASP A 156 -6.22 -28.91 3.66
C ASP A 156 -4.85 -28.39 3.15
N PRO A 157 -4.51 -27.11 3.38
CA PRO A 157 -3.29 -26.53 2.83
C PRO A 157 -2.00 -27.17 3.39
N ASP A 158 -2.06 -27.75 4.59
CA ASP A 158 -0.88 -28.32 5.25
C ASP A 158 -0.67 -29.81 4.95
N LYS A 159 -1.75 -30.53 4.62
CA LYS A 159 -1.71 -31.97 4.35
C LYS A 159 -1.80 -32.31 2.88
N GLU A 160 -2.53 -31.51 2.12
CA GLU A 160 -2.88 -31.84 0.73
C GLU A 160 -2.16 -30.95 -0.30
N THR A 161 -1.34 -29.96 0.11
CA THR A 161 -0.53 -29.14 -0.79
C THR A 161 0.87 -28.91 -0.25
N ILE A 162 1.78 -28.41 -1.10
CA ILE A 162 3.14 -28.04 -0.72
C ILE A 162 3.30 -26.54 -0.94
N LEU A 163 3.34 -25.76 0.15
CA LEU A 163 3.54 -24.31 0.06
C LEU A 163 5.03 -23.99 0.00
N LEU A 164 5.47 -23.34 -1.08
CA LEU A 164 6.86 -22.98 -1.33
C LEU A 164 7.07 -21.46 -1.24
N GLN A 165 8.04 -21.04 -0.43
CA GLN A 165 8.42 -19.63 -0.35
C GLN A 165 9.20 -19.22 -1.61
N SER A 166 8.61 -18.34 -2.43
CA SER A 166 9.08 -17.98 -3.76
C SER A 166 9.18 -16.46 -3.99
N GLY A 167 9.12 -15.64 -2.93
CA GLY A 167 9.28 -14.19 -3.01
C GLY A 167 8.06 -13.44 -3.57
N ASN A 168 8.31 -12.29 -4.20
CA ASN A 168 7.29 -11.39 -4.73
C ASN A 168 6.52 -11.97 -5.95
N THR A 169 5.49 -11.27 -6.45
CA THR A 169 4.68 -11.72 -7.59
C THR A 169 5.51 -12.02 -8.85
N PRO A 170 6.44 -11.16 -9.30
CA PRO A 170 7.28 -11.49 -10.46
C PRO A 170 8.05 -12.80 -10.30
N THR A 171 8.66 -13.04 -9.13
CA THR A 171 9.42 -14.27 -8.86
C THR A 171 8.50 -15.51 -8.87
N ARG A 172 7.30 -15.41 -8.28
CA ARG A 172 6.31 -16.49 -8.30
C ARG A 172 5.83 -16.81 -9.73
N MET A 173 5.63 -15.77 -10.55
CA MET A 173 5.26 -15.92 -11.96
C MET A 173 6.37 -16.64 -12.76
N THR A 174 7.63 -16.27 -12.55
CA THR A 174 8.77 -16.94 -13.18
C THR A 174 8.84 -18.42 -12.77
N ALA A 175 8.68 -18.72 -11.48
CA ALA A 175 8.68 -20.09 -10.98
C ALA A 175 7.51 -20.91 -11.57
N LEU A 176 6.33 -20.30 -11.73
CA LEU A 176 5.16 -20.93 -12.33
C LEU A 176 5.36 -21.18 -13.83
N ALA A 177 5.91 -20.23 -14.57
CA ALA A 177 6.22 -20.38 -15.99
C ALA A 177 7.26 -21.48 -16.24
N ALA A 178 8.29 -21.54 -15.40
CA ALA A 178 9.34 -22.57 -15.46
C ALA A 178 8.88 -23.96 -14.97
N GLY A 179 7.70 -24.09 -14.36
CA GLY A 179 7.17 -25.35 -13.83
C GLY A 179 7.78 -25.78 -12.49
N HIS A 180 8.46 -24.89 -11.80
CA HIS A 180 8.95 -25.18 -10.46
C HIS A 180 7.81 -25.24 -9.43
N VAL A 181 6.71 -24.53 -9.71
CA VAL A 181 5.47 -24.56 -8.95
C VAL A 181 4.27 -24.78 -9.88
N ASP A 182 3.16 -25.22 -9.34
CA ASP A 182 1.97 -25.59 -10.07
C ASP A 182 0.85 -24.55 -10.01
N GLY A 183 0.93 -23.65 -9.00
CA GLY A 183 -0.02 -22.54 -8.83
C GLY A 183 0.54 -21.42 -7.95
N ALA A 184 -0.04 -20.24 -8.08
CA ALA A 184 0.29 -19.07 -7.27
C ALA A 184 -0.85 -18.05 -7.24
N LEU A 185 -0.94 -17.27 -6.17
CA LEU A 185 -1.65 -16.00 -6.20
C LEU A 185 -0.80 -14.95 -6.91
N VAL A 186 -1.42 -14.23 -7.84
CA VAL A 186 -0.79 -13.11 -8.55
C VAL A 186 -1.68 -11.86 -8.43
N SER A 187 -1.08 -10.70 -8.55
CA SER A 187 -1.81 -9.44 -8.58
C SER A 187 -2.53 -9.28 -9.94
N PRO A 188 -3.71 -8.62 -9.99
CA PRO A 188 -4.52 -8.51 -11.21
C PRO A 188 -3.76 -7.98 -12.42
N GLU A 189 -2.96 -6.93 -12.24
CA GLU A 189 -2.16 -6.31 -13.30
C GLU A 189 -1.09 -7.22 -13.90
N SER A 190 -0.76 -8.31 -13.21
CA SER A 190 0.24 -9.29 -13.67
C SER A 190 -0.38 -10.47 -14.43
N VAL A 191 -1.70 -10.63 -14.35
CA VAL A 191 -2.42 -11.81 -14.89
C VAL A 191 -2.25 -11.93 -16.40
N HIS A 192 -2.39 -10.81 -17.13
CA HIS A 192 -2.28 -10.83 -18.59
C HIS A 192 -0.91 -11.31 -19.07
N LYS A 193 0.18 -10.93 -18.38
CA LYS A 193 1.55 -11.36 -18.71
C LYS A 193 1.71 -12.88 -18.58
N ILE A 194 1.21 -13.47 -17.48
CA ILE A 194 1.35 -14.91 -17.24
C ILE A 194 0.43 -15.75 -18.12
N VAL A 195 -0.77 -15.26 -18.41
CA VAL A 195 -1.71 -15.96 -19.32
C VAL A 195 -1.21 -15.89 -20.76
N ALA A 196 -0.72 -14.74 -21.23
CA ALA A 196 -0.15 -14.55 -22.55
C ALA A 196 1.07 -15.45 -22.82
N SER A 197 1.84 -15.82 -21.78
CA SER A 197 2.96 -16.77 -21.91
C SER A 197 2.53 -18.15 -22.37
N GLY A 198 1.24 -18.44 -22.33
CA GLY A 198 0.67 -19.72 -22.78
C GLY A 198 0.89 -20.90 -21.83
N CYS A 199 1.62 -20.75 -20.73
CA CYS A 199 1.91 -21.80 -19.75
C CYS A 199 0.75 -22.09 -18.80
N CYS A 200 -0.08 -21.11 -18.57
CA CYS A 200 -0.90 -21.01 -17.38
C CYS A 200 -2.33 -20.56 -17.72
N ARG A 201 -3.22 -20.69 -16.74
CA ARG A 201 -4.61 -20.24 -16.81
C ARG A 201 -5.07 -19.67 -15.48
N ILE A 202 -6.09 -18.85 -15.50
CA ILE A 202 -6.82 -18.42 -14.31
C ILE A 202 -7.64 -19.60 -13.80
N LEU A 203 -7.48 -19.94 -12.52
CA LEU A 203 -8.34 -20.89 -11.81
C LEU A 203 -9.50 -20.19 -11.12
N ALA A 204 -9.23 -19.03 -10.48
CA ALA A 204 -10.25 -18.22 -9.84
C ALA A 204 -9.80 -16.74 -9.76
N ASP A 205 -10.74 -15.82 -9.99
CA ASP A 205 -10.61 -14.41 -9.65
C ASP A 205 -11.21 -14.23 -8.24
N LEU A 206 -10.38 -13.85 -7.26
CA LEU A 206 -10.82 -13.74 -5.87
C LEU A 206 -11.57 -12.43 -5.59
N ALA A 207 -11.59 -11.51 -6.55
CA ALA A 207 -12.41 -10.30 -6.48
C ALA A 207 -13.92 -10.61 -6.49
N ASP A 208 -14.31 -11.79 -6.93
CA ASP A 208 -15.70 -12.25 -6.94
C ASP A 208 -16.17 -12.79 -5.58
N LEU A 209 -15.28 -12.92 -4.59
CA LEU A 209 -15.64 -13.36 -3.26
C LEU A 209 -16.49 -12.27 -2.56
N PRO A 210 -17.71 -12.61 -2.08
CA PRO A 210 -18.62 -11.65 -1.48
C PRO A 210 -18.28 -11.41 0.01
N MET A 211 -17.09 -10.86 0.29
CA MET A 211 -16.65 -10.61 1.65
C MET A 211 -15.82 -9.33 1.77
N ASP A 212 -16.03 -8.61 2.86
CA ASP A 212 -15.10 -7.56 3.27
C ASP A 212 -13.81 -8.21 3.76
N TYR A 213 -12.68 -7.72 3.26
CA TYR A 213 -11.37 -8.21 3.62
C TYR A 213 -10.37 -7.07 3.62
N ALA A 214 -9.90 -6.66 4.80
CA ALA A 214 -8.91 -5.60 4.92
C ALA A 214 -7.60 -6.08 4.27
N ARG A 215 -7.41 -5.74 2.99
CA ARG A 215 -6.30 -6.28 2.21
C ARG A 215 -5.04 -5.45 2.32
N TYR A 216 -5.16 -4.13 2.15
CA TYR A 216 -3.98 -3.26 1.99
C TYR A 216 -4.19 -1.90 2.64
N GLY A 217 -3.13 -1.38 3.27
CA GLY A 217 -3.17 -0.09 3.95
C GLY A 217 -1.89 0.24 4.69
N TYR A 218 -1.97 1.24 5.56
CA TYR A 218 -0.88 1.62 6.45
C TYR A 218 -1.04 1.07 7.84
N ALA A 219 0.09 0.64 8.42
CA ALA A 219 0.23 0.39 9.84
C ALA A 219 1.43 1.13 10.42
N PHE A 220 1.27 1.54 11.68
CA PHE A 220 2.32 2.19 12.47
C PHE A 220 2.39 1.57 13.86
N PRO A 221 3.56 1.62 14.53
CA PRO A 221 3.65 1.31 15.96
C PRO A 221 2.75 2.26 16.78
N ALA A 222 2.07 1.73 17.78
CA ALA A 222 1.21 2.55 18.65
C ALA A 222 1.98 3.71 19.32
N SER A 223 3.24 3.48 19.65
CA SER A 223 4.14 4.52 20.18
C SER A 223 4.37 5.66 19.18
N TYR A 224 4.55 5.35 17.88
CA TYR A 224 4.72 6.36 16.85
C TYR A 224 3.45 7.20 16.65
N ILE A 225 2.28 6.56 16.62
CA ILE A 225 0.98 7.26 16.53
C ILE A 225 0.83 8.27 17.68
N LYS A 226 1.24 7.88 18.89
CA LYS A 226 1.17 8.74 20.08
C LYS A 226 2.16 9.90 20.05
N THR A 227 3.41 9.65 19.66
CA THR A 227 4.51 10.63 19.80
C THR A 227 4.72 11.49 18.56
N GLN A 228 4.29 11.04 17.38
CA GLN A 228 4.49 11.72 16.10
C GLN A 228 3.14 12.02 15.40
N ARG A 229 2.13 12.39 16.20
CA ARG A 229 0.75 12.54 15.75
C ARG A 229 0.60 13.53 14.58
N GLU A 230 1.24 14.71 14.66
CA GLU A 230 1.18 15.70 13.58
C GLU A 230 1.91 15.27 12.32
N THR A 231 3.07 14.62 12.44
CA THR A 231 3.78 14.05 11.29
C THR A 231 2.91 13.01 10.60
N LEU A 232 2.27 12.12 11.37
CA LEU A 232 1.36 11.12 10.82
C LEU A 232 0.09 11.73 10.22
N ARG A 233 -0.45 12.80 10.82
CA ARG A 233 -1.59 13.52 10.27
C ARG A 233 -1.25 14.14 8.90
N HIS A 234 -0.10 14.77 8.75
CA HIS A 234 0.37 15.32 7.47
C HIS A 234 0.59 14.20 6.44
N LEU A 235 1.15 13.07 6.85
CA LEU A 235 1.34 11.90 5.98
C LEU A 235 0.00 11.37 5.46
N LEU A 236 -1.01 11.24 6.34
CA LEU A 236 -2.33 10.78 5.93
C LEU A 236 -3.06 11.79 5.05
N MET A 237 -2.88 13.11 5.29
CA MET A 237 -3.42 14.15 4.40
C MET A 237 -2.80 14.08 3.00
N ALA A 238 -1.48 13.93 2.90
CA ALA A 238 -0.79 13.73 1.63
C ALA A 238 -1.27 12.47 0.90
N TYR A 239 -1.47 11.38 1.64
CA TYR A 239 -1.97 10.13 1.11
C TYR A 239 -3.41 10.25 0.57
N LEU A 240 -4.28 10.95 1.28
CA LEU A 240 -5.65 11.25 0.86
C LEU A 240 -5.69 12.11 -0.40
N GLU A 241 -4.79 13.09 -0.53
CA GLU A 241 -4.65 13.85 -1.78
C GLU A 241 -4.16 12.97 -2.93
N GLY A 242 -3.25 12.05 -2.69
CA GLY A 242 -2.84 11.03 -3.67
C GLY A 242 -4.01 10.16 -4.12
N ILE A 243 -4.85 9.69 -3.21
CA ILE A 243 -6.09 8.95 -3.53
C ILE A 243 -7.03 9.81 -4.37
N TYR A 244 -7.20 11.08 -4.03
CA TYR A 244 -8.00 12.01 -4.82
C TYR A 244 -7.49 12.13 -6.26
N ILE A 245 -6.18 12.33 -6.47
CA ILE A 245 -5.57 12.41 -7.79
C ILE A 245 -5.75 11.11 -8.56
N PHE A 246 -5.48 9.98 -7.91
CA PHE A 246 -5.69 8.64 -8.48
C PHE A 246 -7.12 8.46 -8.99
N ARG A 247 -8.12 8.90 -8.23
CA ARG A 247 -9.54 8.72 -8.58
C ARG A 247 -10.05 9.71 -9.62
N THR A 248 -9.47 10.91 -9.71
CA THR A 248 -10.00 12.03 -10.52
C THR A 248 -9.15 12.39 -11.73
N ARG A 249 -7.89 11.92 -11.80
CA ARG A 249 -6.94 12.27 -12.86
C ARG A 249 -6.39 11.04 -13.58
N PRO A 250 -7.14 10.43 -14.51
CA PRO A 250 -6.71 9.20 -15.22
C PRO A 250 -5.31 9.31 -15.85
N LYS A 251 -4.96 10.49 -16.37
CA LYS A 251 -3.64 10.72 -17.00
C LYS A 251 -2.47 10.47 -16.04
N ALA A 252 -2.60 10.84 -14.77
CA ALA A 252 -1.57 10.57 -13.77
C ALA A 252 -1.42 9.07 -13.51
N VAL A 253 -2.54 8.34 -13.54
CA VAL A 253 -2.54 6.88 -13.39
C VAL A 253 -1.89 6.19 -14.58
N TYR A 254 -2.22 6.61 -15.81
CA TYR A 254 -1.64 6.02 -17.02
C TYR A 254 -0.13 6.26 -17.09
N TRP A 255 0.34 7.47 -16.76
CA TRP A 255 1.76 7.75 -16.62
C TRP A 255 2.43 6.77 -15.62
N ALA A 256 1.86 6.59 -14.44
CA ALA A 256 2.43 5.71 -13.44
C ALA A 256 2.40 4.22 -13.84
N LEU A 257 1.43 3.81 -14.68
CA LEU A 257 1.37 2.47 -15.27
C LEU A 257 2.47 2.26 -16.32
N GLU A 258 2.79 3.29 -17.12
CA GLU A 258 3.90 3.25 -18.09
C GLU A 258 5.25 3.05 -17.38
N GLU A 259 5.46 3.71 -16.23
CA GLU A 259 6.63 3.53 -15.37
C GLU A 259 6.73 2.10 -14.78
N GLU A 260 5.62 1.36 -14.70
CA GLU A 260 5.57 -0.07 -14.33
C GLU A 260 5.63 -1.01 -15.56
N ASP A 261 6.02 -0.48 -16.74
CA ASP A 261 6.09 -1.19 -18.02
C ASP A 261 4.74 -1.78 -18.49
N ILE A 262 3.64 -1.11 -18.13
CA ILE A 262 2.28 -1.40 -18.61
C ILE A 262 1.92 -0.33 -19.64
N LYS A 263 2.26 -0.59 -20.92
CA LYS A 263 2.14 0.41 -22.01
C LYS A 263 0.94 0.19 -22.92
N ASP A 264 0.31 -0.99 -22.89
CA ASP A 264 -0.89 -1.29 -23.67
C ASP A 264 -2.09 -0.48 -23.14
N PRO A 265 -2.72 0.39 -23.95
CA PRO A 265 -3.83 1.23 -23.48
C PRO A 265 -5.05 0.44 -22.99
N ALA A 266 -5.32 -0.74 -23.56
CA ALA A 266 -6.44 -1.59 -23.14
C ALA A 266 -6.16 -2.19 -21.75
N VAL A 267 -4.92 -2.61 -21.53
CA VAL A 267 -4.46 -3.11 -20.22
C VAL A 267 -4.45 -2.00 -19.18
N GLN A 268 -3.95 -0.80 -19.54
CA GLN A 268 -3.97 0.36 -18.64
C GLN A 268 -5.40 0.70 -18.19
N LYS A 269 -6.34 0.70 -19.14
CA LYS A 269 -7.75 0.98 -18.85
C LYS A 269 -8.35 -0.08 -17.91
N ASP A 270 -8.14 -1.37 -18.19
CA ASP A 270 -8.66 -2.46 -17.34
C ASP A 270 -8.08 -2.38 -15.92
N VAL A 271 -6.77 -2.19 -15.79
CA VAL A 271 -6.10 -2.05 -14.48
C VAL A 271 -6.68 -0.86 -13.71
N TYR A 272 -6.86 0.29 -14.37
CA TYR A 272 -7.41 1.49 -13.73
C TYR A 272 -8.87 1.29 -13.29
N GLU A 273 -9.73 0.74 -14.16
CA GLU A 273 -11.15 0.52 -13.84
C GLU A 273 -11.34 -0.48 -12.69
N ARG A 274 -10.52 -1.55 -12.63
CA ARG A 274 -10.49 -2.47 -11.49
C ARG A 274 -10.05 -1.76 -10.21
N ALA A 275 -8.99 -0.98 -10.29
CA ALA A 275 -8.45 -0.25 -9.15
C ALA A 275 -9.42 0.81 -8.60
N LEU A 276 -10.17 1.51 -9.48
CA LEU A 276 -11.21 2.46 -9.08
C LEU A 276 -12.33 1.84 -8.24
N LYS A 277 -12.65 0.56 -8.51
CA LYS A 277 -13.67 -0.18 -7.74
C LYS A 277 -13.18 -0.59 -6.35
N SER A 278 -11.87 -0.65 -6.16
CA SER A 278 -11.23 -1.23 -4.98
C SER A 278 -10.57 -0.19 -4.07
N VAL A 279 -9.96 0.86 -4.67
CA VAL A 279 -9.32 1.94 -3.91
C VAL A 279 -10.40 2.85 -3.32
N ARG A 280 -10.49 2.85 -2.00
CA ARG A 280 -11.49 3.60 -1.24
C ARG A 280 -11.13 5.10 -1.24
N GLU A 281 -12.15 5.94 -1.39
CA GLU A 281 -12.00 7.39 -1.27
C GLU A 281 -11.55 7.82 0.13
N PHE A 282 -12.17 7.20 1.14
CA PHE A 282 -11.81 7.40 2.54
C PHE A 282 -11.40 6.04 3.14
N PRO A 283 -10.09 5.81 3.33
CA PRO A 283 -9.54 4.49 3.63
C PRO A 283 -9.58 4.15 5.13
N VAL A 284 -10.70 4.40 5.82
CA VAL A 284 -10.84 4.06 7.23
C VAL A 284 -10.88 2.54 7.42
N PRO A 285 -10.13 1.97 8.37
CA PRO A 285 -10.26 0.58 8.74
C PRO A 285 -11.66 0.26 9.27
N GLU A 286 -12.25 -0.83 8.79
CA GLU A 286 -13.57 -1.30 9.22
C GLU A 286 -13.43 -2.61 10.01
N PRO A 287 -14.14 -2.73 11.16
CA PRO A 287 -14.02 -3.92 12.01
C PRO A 287 -14.28 -5.23 11.28
N ASN A 288 -15.28 -5.28 10.38
CA ASN A 288 -15.62 -6.50 9.65
C ASN A 288 -14.47 -6.96 8.73
N GLY A 289 -13.86 -6.04 7.98
CA GLY A 289 -12.73 -6.36 7.12
C GLY A 289 -11.49 -6.81 7.91
N ILE A 290 -11.23 -6.22 9.05
CA ILE A 290 -10.15 -6.65 9.97
C ILE A 290 -10.48 -8.01 10.58
N GLN A 291 -11.73 -8.27 11.00
CA GLN A 291 -12.15 -9.56 11.54
C GLN A 291 -11.95 -10.68 10.51
N SER A 292 -12.36 -10.46 9.27
CA SER A 292 -12.16 -11.45 8.18
C SER A 292 -10.68 -11.82 8.00
N VAL A 293 -9.79 -10.85 8.16
CA VAL A 293 -8.34 -11.13 8.14
C VAL A 293 -7.93 -11.94 9.36
N LEU A 294 -8.32 -11.54 10.57
CA LEU A 294 -7.99 -12.24 11.81
C LEU A 294 -8.44 -13.71 11.76
N ASP A 295 -9.64 -13.97 11.25
CA ASP A 295 -10.20 -15.32 11.10
C ASP A 295 -9.42 -16.18 10.09
N SER A 296 -8.77 -15.55 9.11
CA SER A 296 -7.97 -16.22 8.09
C SER A 296 -6.54 -16.54 8.51
N LEU A 297 -6.03 -15.86 9.56
CA LEU A 297 -4.64 -16.03 10.00
C LEU A 297 -4.37 -17.44 10.55
N PRO A 298 -3.18 -18.01 10.28
CA PRO A 298 -2.80 -19.31 10.83
C PRO A 298 -2.45 -19.25 12.32
N HIS A 299 -2.25 -18.07 12.90
CA HIS A 299 -1.82 -17.91 14.28
C HIS A 299 -2.94 -18.22 15.28
N PRO A 300 -2.73 -19.09 16.28
CA PRO A 300 -3.79 -19.53 17.21
C PRO A 300 -4.42 -18.38 18.00
N ASN A 301 -3.65 -17.35 18.35
CA ASN A 301 -4.13 -16.19 19.11
C ASN A 301 -5.00 -15.26 18.27
N ALA A 302 -5.02 -15.37 16.94
CA ALA A 302 -5.74 -14.45 16.07
C ALA A 302 -7.25 -14.38 16.39
N ARG A 303 -7.84 -15.51 16.73
CA ARG A 303 -9.28 -15.61 17.07
C ARG A 303 -9.67 -14.90 18.36
N ASN A 304 -8.69 -14.61 19.24
CA ASN A 304 -8.92 -13.91 20.50
C ASN A 304 -8.70 -12.40 20.41
N VAL A 305 -8.20 -11.92 19.28
CA VAL A 305 -7.91 -10.50 19.06
C VAL A 305 -9.16 -9.78 18.56
N LYS A 306 -9.54 -8.72 19.26
CA LYS A 306 -10.64 -7.85 18.82
C LYS A 306 -10.13 -6.85 17.77
N PRO A 307 -10.85 -6.61 16.67
CA PRO A 307 -10.45 -5.63 15.64
C PRO A 307 -10.05 -4.27 16.21
N ALA A 308 -10.81 -3.75 17.17
CA ALA A 308 -10.54 -2.45 17.81
C ALA A 308 -9.17 -2.38 18.51
N SER A 309 -8.58 -3.51 18.92
CA SER A 309 -7.27 -3.51 19.57
C SER A 309 -6.09 -3.42 18.60
N VAL A 310 -6.32 -3.65 17.31
CA VAL A 310 -5.28 -3.67 16.26
C VAL A 310 -5.49 -2.59 15.20
N MET A 311 -6.41 -1.66 15.41
CA MET A 311 -6.66 -0.53 14.52
C MET A 311 -6.69 0.79 15.29
N ASP A 312 -6.37 1.90 14.60
CA ASP A 312 -6.50 3.26 15.12
C ASP A 312 -7.03 4.17 14.00
N THR A 313 -8.26 4.63 14.15
CA THR A 313 -8.93 5.52 13.18
C THR A 313 -8.89 6.98 13.59
N SER A 314 -8.33 7.30 14.76
CA SER A 314 -8.48 8.62 15.40
C SER A 314 -8.01 9.78 14.53
N ILE A 315 -6.86 9.65 13.86
CA ILE A 315 -6.30 10.72 13.01
C ILE A 315 -7.13 10.89 11.72
N LEU A 316 -7.57 9.79 11.10
CA LEU A 316 -8.45 9.87 9.92
C LEU A 316 -9.78 10.54 10.26
N GLU A 317 -10.37 10.22 11.41
CA GLU A 317 -11.60 10.85 11.86
C GLU A 317 -11.41 12.37 12.13
N GLU A 318 -10.27 12.78 12.68
CA GLU A 318 -9.93 14.19 12.82
C GLU A 318 -9.79 14.89 11.48
N ILE A 319 -9.09 14.27 10.52
CA ILE A 319 -8.95 14.80 9.15
C ILE A 319 -10.32 14.94 8.49
N LYS A 320 -11.22 13.96 8.65
CA LYS A 320 -12.58 14.02 8.13
C LYS A 320 -13.37 15.17 8.74
N LYS A 321 -13.36 15.30 10.07
CA LYS A 321 -14.04 16.37 10.81
C LYS A 321 -13.53 17.76 10.46
N SER A 322 -12.28 17.90 10.00
CA SER A 322 -11.73 19.19 9.57
C SER A 322 -12.28 19.68 8.21
N GLY A 323 -13.12 18.90 7.53
CA GLY A 323 -13.62 19.21 6.18
C GLY A 323 -12.58 19.03 5.08
N PHE A 324 -11.40 18.47 5.37
CA PHE A 324 -10.31 18.33 4.41
C PHE A 324 -10.71 17.52 3.17
N ILE A 325 -11.46 16.42 3.36
CA ILE A 325 -11.91 15.56 2.25
C ILE A 325 -12.88 16.33 1.35
N ASP A 326 -13.86 17.01 1.94
CA ASP A 326 -14.86 17.76 1.18
C ASP A 326 -14.21 18.88 0.36
N LYS A 327 -13.21 19.54 0.95
CA LYS A 327 -12.41 20.54 0.25
C LYS A 327 -11.62 19.96 -0.92
N LEU A 328 -11.03 18.76 -0.79
CA LEU A 328 -10.32 18.08 -1.89
C LEU A 328 -11.25 17.79 -3.07
N TYR A 329 -12.47 17.32 -2.78
CA TYR A 329 -13.45 16.93 -3.80
C TYR A 329 -14.35 18.08 -4.26
N GLY A 330 -14.15 19.32 -3.76
CA GLY A 330 -14.98 20.49 -4.11
C GLY A 330 -16.44 20.36 -3.65
N ARG A 331 -16.69 19.57 -2.60
CA ARG A 331 -18.00 19.40 -2.01
C ARG A 331 -18.26 20.58 -1.06
N ALA A 332 -19.44 21.19 -1.14
CA ALA A 332 -19.85 22.18 -0.15
C ALA A 332 -19.97 21.49 1.21
N GLY A 333 -19.27 22.03 2.22
CA GLY A 333 -19.36 21.56 3.60
C GLY A 333 -20.67 21.99 4.24
#